data_0ea76792fe94c37b8d0a2f4e7b37c85a
#
_entry.id   0ea76792fe94c37b8d0a2f4e7b37c85a
#
_cell.length_a   1.000
_cell.length_b   1.000
_cell.length_c   1.000
_cell.angle_alpha   90.00
_cell.angle_beta   90.00
_cell.angle_gamma   90.00
#
_symmetry.space_group_name_H-M   'P 1'
#
loop_
_entity.id
_entity.type
_entity.pdbx_description
1 polymer ?
#
loop_
_entity_poly.entity_id
_entity_poly.type
_entity_poly.pdbx_seq_one_letter_code
_entity_poly.pdbx_strand_id
1 'polypeptide(L)'
;MNNYMNKKTTALLVSFLISCTLNAQSYISIHDKAIVVDTHNDILTTCFEKKYSFDQDLKGKTHSDLNRMRAGGIDVQVFSIWCDGLQQNPYAYANRQIDTLYAWVARNPSAMMMVKKPSELIQAVKQHKLAAMMGMEGGHMIENDINKLDSLYNRGVRYMTLTWNNSNPWATSAMEETTDSLLHQPKGLSEFGKRIIRRMNELGMIVDLSHVGEQTFWDVL
;
A
#
# COMPACT_ATOMS: atom_id res chain seq x y z
N MET A 1 -32.67 43.37 -34.17
CA MET A 1 -32.08 43.26 -32.80
C MET A 1 -30.62 42.87 -32.93
N ASN A 2 -29.71 43.85 -32.81
CA ASN A 2 -28.27 43.61 -32.97
C ASN A 2 -27.64 43.21 -31.63
N ASN A 3 -27.19 41.97 -31.53
CA ASN A 3 -26.40 41.48 -30.39
C ASN A 3 -24.94 41.97 -30.53
N TYR A 4 -24.64 43.20 -30.10
CA TYR A 4 -23.25 43.59 -29.84
C TYR A 4 -22.82 43.09 -28.45
N MET A 5 -22.24 41.93 -28.40
CA MET A 5 -21.49 41.48 -27.23
C MET A 5 -20.32 42.46 -27.03
N ASN A 6 -20.27 43.12 -25.88
CA ASN A 6 -19.27 44.15 -25.56
C ASN A 6 -17.87 43.53 -25.62
N LYS A 7 -16.96 44.12 -26.41
CA LYS A 7 -15.57 43.66 -26.60
C LYS A 7 -14.84 43.43 -25.27
N LYS A 8 -15.19 44.15 -24.21
CA LYS A 8 -14.65 43.96 -22.85
C LYS A 8 -15.12 42.63 -22.23
N THR A 9 -16.39 42.23 -22.44
CA THR A 9 -16.93 40.95 -21.94
C THR A 9 -16.33 39.78 -22.66
N THR A 10 -16.11 39.88 -23.98
CA THR A 10 -15.43 38.84 -24.76
C THR A 10 -13.96 38.68 -24.34
N ALA A 11 -13.24 39.80 -24.10
CA ALA A 11 -11.85 39.75 -23.63
C ALA A 11 -11.74 39.11 -22.22
N LEU A 12 -12.69 39.38 -21.32
CA LEU A 12 -12.72 38.81 -19.96
C LEU A 12 -12.96 37.30 -19.99
N LEU A 13 -13.90 36.82 -20.85
CA LEU A 13 -14.18 35.40 -21.04
C LEU A 13 -12.97 34.65 -21.63
N VAL A 14 -12.30 35.23 -22.61
CA VAL A 14 -11.10 34.65 -23.23
C VAL A 14 -9.95 34.58 -22.21
N SER A 15 -9.74 35.64 -21.40
CA SER A 15 -8.70 35.64 -20.35
C SER A 15 -9.00 34.60 -19.26
N PHE A 16 -10.26 34.41 -18.88
CA PHE A 16 -10.64 33.38 -17.89
C PHE A 16 -10.42 31.95 -18.42
N LEU A 17 -10.78 31.68 -19.69
CA LEU A 17 -10.55 30.40 -20.33
C LEU A 17 -9.05 30.08 -20.46
N ILE A 18 -8.22 31.06 -20.82
CA ILE A 18 -6.75 30.87 -20.90
C ILE A 18 -6.16 30.60 -19.50
N SER A 19 -6.61 31.32 -18.46
CA SER A 19 -6.14 31.06 -17.08
C SER A 19 -6.51 29.65 -16.57
N CYS A 20 -7.71 29.16 -16.91
CA CYS A 20 -8.12 27.80 -16.55
C CYS A 20 -7.29 26.73 -17.27
N THR A 21 -6.95 26.95 -18.55
CA THR A 21 -6.13 26.00 -19.32
C THR A 21 -4.68 25.96 -18.84
N LEU A 22 -4.11 27.10 -18.44
CA LEU A 22 -2.75 27.19 -17.91
C LEU A 22 -2.62 26.47 -16.55
N ASN A 23 -3.62 26.59 -15.69
CA ASN A 23 -3.63 25.85 -14.41
C ASN A 23 -3.83 24.33 -14.61
N ALA A 24 -4.64 23.92 -15.59
CA ALA A 24 -4.82 22.50 -15.91
C ALA A 24 -3.54 21.85 -16.45
N GLN A 25 -2.70 22.59 -17.19
CA GLN A 25 -1.42 22.07 -17.68
C GLN A 25 -0.37 21.93 -16.55
N SER A 26 -0.45 22.72 -15.49
CA SER A 26 0.56 22.69 -14.42
C SER A 26 0.53 21.40 -13.61
N TYR A 27 -0.64 20.86 -13.25
CA TYR A 27 -0.72 19.64 -12.45
C TYR A 27 -0.30 18.40 -13.23
N ILE A 28 -0.61 18.32 -14.53
CA ILE A 28 -0.13 17.22 -15.39
C ILE A 28 1.40 17.21 -15.43
N SER A 29 2.02 18.39 -15.63
CA SER A 29 3.49 18.49 -15.63
C SER A 29 4.13 18.14 -14.29
N ILE A 30 3.45 18.39 -13.16
CA ILE A 30 3.93 17.98 -11.84
C ILE A 30 3.80 16.46 -11.70
N HIS A 31 2.65 15.90 -12.06
CA HIS A 31 2.40 14.45 -12.00
C HIS A 31 3.39 13.67 -12.86
N ASP A 32 3.63 14.09 -14.09
CA ASP A 32 4.55 13.41 -15.03
C ASP A 32 6.03 13.44 -14.58
N LYS A 33 6.40 14.40 -13.71
CA LYS A 33 7.77 14.53 -13.18
C LYS A 33 7.93 13.95 -11.78
N ALA A 34 6.85 13.71 -11.08
CA ALA A 34 6.87 13.15 -9.73
C ALA A 34 7.15 11.64 -9.77
N ILE A 35 7.70 11.11 -8.68
CA ILE A 35 7.62 9.67 -8.41
C ILE A 35 6.32 9.44 -7.64
N VAL A 36 5.36 8.81 -8.29
CA VAL A 36 4.02 8.57 -7.73
C VAL A 36 4.02 7.23 -7.01
N VAL A 37 3.76 7.28 -5.70
CA VAL A 37 3.77 6.11 -4.84
C VAL A 37 2.37 5.85 -4.28
N ASP A 38 1.82 4.68 -4.56
CA ASP A 38 0.66 4.14 -3.84
C ASP A 38 1.19 3.24 -2.71
N THR A 39 0.96 3.67 -1.47
CA THR A 39 1.55 3.02 -0.29
C THR A 39 0.78 1.82 0.21
N HIS A 40 -0.43 1.54 -0.31
CA HIS A 40 -1.24 0.39 0.09
C HIS A 40 -2.28 0.03 -0.96
N ASN A 41 -2.32 -1.22 -1.40
CA ASN A 41 -3.31 -1.70 -2.36
C ASN A 41 -3.56 -3.20 -2.21
N ASP A 42 -4.83 -3.57 -2.01
CA ASP A 42 -5.28 -4.96 -1.79
C ASP A 42 -5.50 -5.77 -3.08
N ILE A 43 -5.02 -5.24 -4.22
CA ILE A 43 -5.19 -5.95 -5.49
C ILE A 43 -4.54 -7.34 -5.48
N LEU A 44 -3.44 -7.52 -4.72
CA LEU A 44 -2.78 -8.83 -4.60
C LEU A 44 -3.72 -9.85 -3.96
N THR A 45 -4.30 -9.52 -2.80
CA THR A 45 -5.26 -10.38 -2.10
C THR A 45 -6.50 -10.63 -2.96
N THR A 46 -7.07 -9.58 -3.55
CA THR A 46 -8.24 -9.71 -4.45
C THR A 46 -7.96 -10.66 -5.62
N CYS A 47 -6.82 -10.53 -6.26
CA CYS A 47 -6.44 -11.42 -7.37
C CYS A 47 -6.17 -12.85 -6.89
N PHE A 48 -5.49 -13.00 -5.75
CA PHE A 48 -5.17 -14.30 -5.17
C PHE A 48 -6.45 -15.10 -4.84
N GLU A 49 -7.42 -14.47 -4.19
CA GLU A 49 -8.69 -15.12 -3.81
C GLU A 49 -9.58 -15.42 -5.00
N LYS A 50 -9.70 -14.46 -5.94
CA LYS A 50 -10.56 -14.60 -7.13
C LYS A 50 -9.89 -15.34 -8.29
N LYS A 51 -8.65 -15.77 -8.12
CA LYS A 51 -7.86 -16.44 -9.18
C LYS A 51 -7.68 -15.56 -10.43
N TYR A 52 -7.58 -14.25 -10.24
CA TYR A 52 -7.23 -13.30 -11.29
C TYR A 52 -5.71 -13.16 -11.37
N SER A 53 -5.23 -12.60 -12.48
CA SER A 53 -3.84 -12.21 -12.62
C SER A 53 -3.75 -10.72 -12.88
N PHE A 54 -2.91 -10.04 -12.09
CA PHE A 54 -2.76 -8.57 -12.12
C PHE A 54 -2.31 -8.03 -13.50
N ASP A 55 -1.64 -8.86 -14.29
CA ASP A 55 -1.17 -8.59 -15.65
C ASP A 55 -2.23 -8.80 -16.74
N GLN A 56 -3.46 -9.16 -16.37
CA GLN A 56 -4.63 -9.21 -17.28
C GLN A 56 -5.40 -7.88 -17.25
N ASP A 57 -6.23 -7.65 -18.27
CA ASP A 57 -7.24 -6.60 -18.22
C ASP A 57 -8.34 -6.97 -17.19
N LEU A 58 -8.35 -6.25 -16.08
CA LEU A 58 -9.31 -6.43 -15.00
C LEU A 58 -10.35 -5.31 -14.94
N LYS A 59 -10.52 -4.53 -16.01
CA LYS A 59 -11.54 -3.47 -16.10
C LYS A 59 -12.93 -4.03 -15.81
N GLY A 60 -13.66 -3.38 -14.91
CA GLY A 60 -14.99 -3.84 -14.47
C GLY A 60 -14.97 -5.00 -13.45
N LYS A 61 -13.81 -5.59 -13.15
CA LYS A 61 -13.64 -6.65 -12.15
C LYS A 61 -12.93 -6.18 -10.88
N THR A 62 -11.96 -5.28 -11.03
CA THR A 62 -11.17 -4.68 -9.95
C THR A 62 -10.96 -3.20 -10.20
N HIS A 63 -10.50 -2.46 -9.18
CA HIS A 63 -10.19 -1.03 -9.30
C HIS A 63 -8.87 -0.77 -10.03
N SER A 64 -7.94 -1.72 -10.06
CA SER A 64 -6.62 -1.59 -10.68
C SER A 64 -6.20 -2.87 -11.40
N ASP A 65 -5.28 -2.73 -12.33
CA ASP A 65 -4.47 -3.78 -12.97
C ASP A 65 -3.17 -3.14 -13.48
N LEU A 66 -2.21 -3.94 -13.90
CA LEU A 66 -0.89 -3.48 -14.33
C LEU A 66 -0.95 -2.39 -15.41
N ASN A 67 -1.81 -2.56 -16.41
CA ASN A 67 -1.89 -1.62 -17.53
C ASN A 67 -2.52 -0.30 -17.10
N ARG A 68 -3.59 -0.34 -16.29
CA ARG A 68 -4.25 0.87 -15.79
C ARG A 68 -3.37 1.64 -14.80
N MET A 69 -2.62 0.95 -13.92
CA MET A 69 -1.67 1.62 -13.02
C MET A 69 -0.58 2.33 -13.81
N ARG A 70 0.03 1.68 -14.78
CA ARG A 70 1.04 2.30 -15.64
C ARG A 70 0.48 3.48 -16.46
N ALA A 71 -0.71 3.33 -17.03
CA ALA A 71 -1.39 4.41 -17.75
C ALA A 71 -1.75 5.59 -16.83
N GLY A 72 -2.00 5.33 -15.55
CA GLY A 72 -2.23 6.35 -14.51
C GLY A 72 -0.96 6.97 -13.95
N GLY A 73 0.23 6.57 -14.40
CA GLY A 73 1.51 7.15 -13.96
C GLY A 73 1.93 6.71 -12.55
N ILE A 74 1.48 5.54 -12.06
CA ILE A 74 1.95 4.97 -10.80
C ILE A 74 3.36 4.37 -11.02
N ASP A 75 4.35 4.88 -10.31
CA ASP A 75 5.73 4.40 -10.37
C ASP A 75 6.01 3.31 -9.35
N VAL A 76 5.44 3.43 -8.16
CA VAL A 76 5.66 2.49 -7.04
C VAL A 76 4.33 2.04 -6.48
N GLN A 77 4.12 0.73 -6.45
CA GLN A 77 2.98 0.11 -5.78
C GLN A 77 3.47 -0.71 -4.60
N VAL A 78 2.97 -0.41 -3.40
CA VAL A 78 3.09 -1.32 -2.27
C VAL A 78 1.88 -2.26 -2.29
N PHE A 79 2.13 -3.51 -2.61
CA PHE A 79 1.14 -4.58 -2.59
C PHE A 79 0.91 -5.03 -1.15
N SER A 80 -0.33 -4.94 -0.69
CA SER A 80 -0.73 -5.45 0.61
C SER A 80 -0.76 -6.98 0.60
N ILE A 81 -0.06 -7.57 1.56
CA ILE A 81 -0.17 -8.99 1.93
C ILE A 81 -1.11 -9.00 3.12
N TRP A 82 -2.30 -9.52 2.92
CA TRP A 82 -3.36 -9.48 3.91
C TRP A 82 -4.14 -10.80 3.95
N CYS A 83 -4.65 -11.11 5.12
CA CYS A 83 -5.69 -12.10 5.31
C CYS A 83 -6.59 -11.73 6.49
N ASP A 84 -7.80 -12.29 6.51
CA ASP A 84 -8.71 -12.15 7.64
C ASP A 84 -8.08 -12.65 8.95
N GLY A 85 -8.43 -12.05 10.07
CA GLY A 85 -7.92 -12.43 11.40
C GLY A 85 -8.26 -13.87 11.83
N LEU A 86 -9.27 -14.49 11.20
CA LEU A 86 -9.65 -15.90 11.43
C LEU A 86 -9.00 -16.86 10.44
N GLN A 87 -8.13 -16.36 9.54
CA GLN A 87 -7.45 -17.19 8.55
C GLN A 87 -6.63 -18.30 9.21
N GLN A 88 -6.87 -19.55 8.81
CA GLN A 88 -6.04 -20.69 9.24
C GLN A 88 -4.65 -20.62 8.60
N ASN A 89 -3.61 -20.83 9.42
CA ASN A 89 -2.20 -20.75 8.99
C ASN A 89 -1.88 -19.44 8.25
N PRO A 90 -2.07 -18.27 8.88
CA PRO A 90 -1.95 -16.96 8.22
C PRO A 90 -0.53 -16.70 7.70
N TYR A 91 0.51 -17.21 8.35
CA TYR A 91 1.89 -17.13 7.85
C TYR A 91 2.07 -17.88 6.52
N ALA A 92 1.54 -19.09 6.40
CA ALA A 92 1.60 -19.84 5.15
C ALA A 92 0.76 -19.17 4.04
N TYR A 93 -0.36 -18.55 4.42
CA TYR A 93 -1.20 -17.78 3.50
C TYR A 93 -0.44 -16.56 2.96
N ALA A 94 0.22 -15.78 3.82
CA ALA A 94 1.08 -14.65 3.42
C ALA A 94 2.19 -15.09 2.45
N ASN A 95 2.85 -16.21 2.74
CA ASN A 95 3.89 -16.72 1.87
C ASN A 95 3.40 -17.07 0.46
N ARG A 96 2.18 -17.61 0.31
CA ARG A 96 1.60 -17.88 -1.02
C ARG A 96 1.26 -16.59 -1.79
N GLN A 97 0.83 -15.53 -1.10
CA GLN A 97 0.63 -14.22 -1.74
C GLN A 97 1.96 -13.64 -2.22
N ILE A 98 3.01 -13.73 -1.42
CA ILE A 98 4.37 -13.32 -1.81
C ILE A 98 4.82 -14.08 -3.07
N ASP A 99 4.65 -15.40 -3.11
CA ASP A 99 4.98 -16.22 -4.29
C ASP A 99 4.20 -15.76 -5.53
N THR A 100 2.93 -15.40 -5.37
CA THR A 100 2.08 -14.88 -6.45
C THR A 100 2.63 -13.58 -7.01
N LEU A 101 3.02 -12.63 -6.15
CA LEU A 101 3.61 -11.36 -6.61
C LEU A 101 4.94 -11.58 -7.33
N TYR A 102 5.81 -12.44 -6.80
CA TYR A 102 7.06 -12.81 -7.48
C TYR A 102 6.80 -13.41 -8.87
N ALA A 103 5.79 -14.28 -8.98
CA ALA A 103 5.41 -14.88 -10.27
C ALA A 103 4.92 -13.82 -11.27
N TRP A 104 4.15 -12.81 -10.84
CA TRP A 104 3.73 -11.70 -11.70
C TRP A 104 4.92 -10.89 -12.20
N VAL A 105 5.83 -10.51 -11.30
CA VAL A 105 7.05 -9.76 -11.66
C VAL A 105 7.91 -10.56 -12.63
N ALA A 106 8.10 -11.86 -12.39
CA ALA A 106 8.89 -12.73 -13.26
C ALA A 106 8.31 -12.87 -14.68
N ARG A 107 6.98 -12.86 -14.82
CA ARG A 107 6.32 -12.90 -16.13
C ARG A 107 6.32 -11.57 -16.87
N ASN A 108 6.52 -10.46 -16.14
CA ASN A 108 6.44 -9.09 -16.69
C ASN A 108 7.72 -8.29 -16.48
N PRO A 109 8.92 -8.82 -16.83
CA PRO A 109 10.20 -8.18 -16.48
C PRO A 109 10.44 -6.85 -17.18
N SER A 110 9.74 -6.57 -18.29
CA SER A 110 9.79 -5.28 -18.96
C SER A 110 8.88 -4.22 -18.34
N ALA A 111 7.88 -4.62 -17.55
CA ALA A 111 6.85 -3.75 -17.00
C ALA A 111 6.90 -3.61 -15.48
N MET A 112 7.48 -4.57 -14.77
CA MET A 112 7.56 -4.62 -13.31
C MET A 112 8.96 -4.96 -12.83
N MET A 113 9.29 -4.49 -11.62
CA MET A 113 10.52 -4.85 -10.93
C MET A 113 10.24 -4.97 -9.43
N MET A 114 10.60 -6.11 -8.83
CA MET A 114 10.56 -6.24 -7.37
C MET A 114 11.61 -5.33 -6.74
N VAL A 115 11.22 -4.56 -5.70
CA VAL A 115 12.12 -3.64 -5.02
C VAL A 115 12.10 -3.87 -3.51
N LYS A 116 13.29 -3.94 -2.91
CA LYS A 116 13.51 -4.20 -1.49
C LYS A 116 14.38 -3.13 -0.82
N LYS A 117 14.94 -2.21 -1.60
CA LYS A 117 15.81 -1.13 -1.11
C LYS A 117 15.70 0.10 -2.02
N PRO A 118 16.03 1.30 -1.51
CA PRO A 118 15.87 2.55 -2.25
C PRO A 118 16.57 2.58 -3.61
N SER A 119 17.75 1.98 -3.73
CA SER A 119 18.47 1.95 -5.01
C SER A 119 17.74 1.16 -6.10
N GLU A 120 17.04 0.08 -5.75
CA GLU A 120 16.24 -0.72 -6.67
C GLU A 120 14.97 0.03 -7.09
N LEU A 121 14.33 0.77 -6.15
CA LEU A 121 13.19 1.63 -6.45
C LEU A 121 13.58 2.68 -7.50
N ILE A 122 14.66 3.42 -7.26
CA ILE A 122 15.15 4.43 -8.21
C ILE A 122 15.52 3.81 -9.57
N GLN A 123 16.05 2.59 -9.55
CA GLN A 123 16.36 1.86 -10.79
C GLN A 123 15.08 1.51 -11.56
N ALA A 124 14.02 1.00 -10.87
CA ALA A 124 12.75 0.67 -11.49
C ALA A 124 12.11 1.90 -12.15
N VAL A 125 12.06 3.03 -11.42
CA VAL A 125 11.53 4.31 -11.93
C VAL A 125 12.30 4.78 -13.17
N LYS A 126 13.65 4.78 -13.13
CA LYS A 126 14.48 5.13 -14.30
C LYS A 126 14.26 4.22 -15.51
N GLN A 127 13.86 2.98 -15.30
CA GLN A 127 13.53 2.02 -16.35
C GLN A 127 12.04 2.06 -16.77
N HIS A 128 11.25 2.99 -16.25
CA HIS A 128 9.79 3.09 -16.47
C HIS A 128 9.04 1.79 -16.16
N LYS A 129 9.48 1.07 -15.13
CA LYS A 129 8.83 -0.14 -14.61
C LYS A 129 8.07 0.18 -13.34
N LEU A 130 6.91 -0.45 -13.15
CA LEU A 130 6.23 -0.42 -11.87
C LEU A 130 7.11 -1.09 -10.81
N ALA A 131 7.59 -0.30 -9.85
CA ALA A 131 8.33 -0.80 -8.70
C ALA A 131 7.35 -1.52 -7.76
N ALA A 132 7.47 -2.85 -7.65
CA ALA A 132 6.64 -3.67 -6.79
C ALA A 132 7.29 -3.79 -5.41
N MET A 133 6.69 -3.18 -4.40
CA MET A 133 7.03 -3.31 -2.99
C MET A 133 6.01 -4.17 -2.27
N MET A 134 6.35 -4.70 -1.10
CA MET A 134 5.43 -5.49 -0.26
C MET A 134 5.28 -4.86 1.12
N GLY A 135 4.03 -4.70 1.56
CA GLY A 135 3.66 -4.41 2.92
C GLY A 135 2.78 -5.52 3.49
N MET A 136 2.90 -5.83 4.76
CA MET A 136 2.07 -6.81 5.42
C MET A 136 1.05 -6.11 6.31
N GLU A 137 -0.25 -6.36 6.10
CA GLU A 137 -1.33 -5.77 6.86
C GLU A 137 -1.87 -6.76 7.89
N GLY A 138 -1.35 -6.63 9.08
CA GLY A 138 -1.76 -7.43 10.25
C GLY A 138 -0.67 -8.32 10.81
N GLY A 139 -0.22 -7.96 12.03
CA GLY A 139 0.83 -8.71 12.75
C GLY A 139 0.42 -10.12 13.18
N HIS A 140 -0.86 -10.50 13.08
CA HIS A 140 -1.29 -11.89 13.31
C HIS A 140 -0.63 -12.89 12.35
N MET A 141 -0.17 -12.42 11.17
CA MET A 141 0.49 -13.27 10.18
C MET A 141 1.89 -13.76 10.59
N ILE A 142 2.51 -13.16 11.61
CA ILE A 142 3.75 -13.74 12.17
C ILE A 142 3.48 -14.85 13.20
N GLU A 143 2.21 -15.14 13.55
CA GLU A 143 1.80 -16.22 14.47
C GLU A 143 2.60 -16.17 15.80
N ASN A 144 2.83 -14.96 16.33
CA ASN A 144 3.60 -14.69 17.55
C ASN A 144 5.04 -15.21 17.55
N ASP A 145 5.66 -15.34 16.38
CA ASP A 145 7.03 -15.82 16.21
C ASP A 145 7.89 -14.75 15.51
N ILE A 146 8.88 -14.21 16.21
CA ILE A 146 9.81 -13.21 15.70
C ILE A 146 10.65 -13.73 14.51
N ASN A 147 10.92 -15.03 14.44
CA ASN A 147 11.65 -15.62 13.30
C ASN A 147 10.80 -15.56 12.01
N LYS A 148 9.48 -15.58 12.14
CA LYS A 148 8.58 -15.41 11.00
C LYS A 148 8.60 -13.98 10.49
N LEU A 149 8.74 -12.97 11.37
CA LEU A 149 8.98 -11.58 10.97
C LEU A 149 10.27 -11.47 10.14
N ASP A 150 11.38 -12.04 10.65
CA ASP A 150 12.67 -12.06 9.95
C ASP A 150 12.57 -12.74 8.59
N SER A 151 11.86 -13.86 8.52
CA SER A 151 11.63 -14.59 7.28
C SER A 151 10.85 -13.75 6.26
N LEU A 152 9.78 -13.09 6.66
CA LEU A 152 8.97 -12.22 5.78
C LEU A 152 9.78 -11.02 5.30
N TYR A 153 10.58 -10.39 6.18
CA TYR A 153 11.50 -9.32 5.79
C TYR A 153 12.52 -9.80 4.73
N ASN A 154 13.13 -10.96 4.94
CA ASN A 154 14.08 -11.55 4.00
C ASN A 154 13.42 -11.86 2.65
N ARG A 155 12.13 -12.20 2.64
CA ARG A 155 11.33 -12.37 1.43
C ARG A 155 10.97 -11.05 0.75
N GLY A 156 11.16 -9.91 1.42
CA GLY A 156 11.02 -8.59 0.81
C GLY A 156 9.88 -7.73 1.36
N VAL A 157 9.19 -8.14 2.42
CA VAL A 157 8.23 -7.29 3.13
C VAL A 157 8.99 -6.11 3.74
N ARG A 158 8.47 -4.88 3.60
CA ARG A 158 9.17 -3.66 4.01
C ARG A 158 8.41 -2.81 5.02
N TYR A 159 7.12 -3.06 5.21
CA TYR A 159 6.40 -2.60 6.40
C TYR A 159 5.53 -3.73 6.97
N MET A 160 5.16 -3.57 8.23
CA MET A 160 4.12 -4.38 8.86
C MET A 160 3.18 -3.47 9.64
N THR A 161 1.88 -3.54 9.32
CA THR A 161 0.81 -3.01 10.16
C THR A 161 0.64 -3.93 11.36
N LEU A 162 0.74 -3.39 12.58
CA LEU A 162 0.83 -4.20 13.79
C LEU A 162 -0.43 -5.01 14.09
N THR A 163 -1.59 -4.47 13.71
CA THR A 163 -2.90 -5.14 13.79
C THR A 163 -3.67 -4.90 12.51
N TRP A 164 -4.66 -5.71 12.24
CA TRP A 164 -5.77 -5.35 11.35
C TRP A 164 -6.96 -4.95 12.22
N ASN A 165 -8.20 -5.27 11.82
CA ASN A 165 -9.38 -5.05 12.66
C ASN A 165 -9.38 -5.91 13.92
N ASN A 166 -8.73 -7.05 13.89
CA ASN A 166 -8.49 -7.91 15.05
C ASN A 166 -7.23 -7.50 15.79
N SER A 167 -7.28 -7.48 17.11
CA SER A 167 -6.10 -7.50 17.98
C SER A 167 -5.36 -8.84 17.84
N ASN A 168 -4.10 -8.84 18.24
CA ASN A 168 -3.33 -10.06 18.43
C ASN A 168 -2.77 -10.09 19.88
N PRO A 169 -2.13 -11.16 20.33
CA PRO A 169 -1.68 -11.28 21.71
C PRO A 169 -0.67 -10.23 22.18
N TRP A 170 -0.18 -9.37 21.28
CA TRP A 170 0.87 -8.41 21.61
C TRP A 170 0.58 -6.96 21.19
N ALA A 171 -0.55 -6.70 20.48
CA ALA A 171 -0.98 -5.35 20.08
C ALA A 171 -2.50 -5.28 19.99
N THR A 172 -3.08 -4.18 20.46
CA THR A 172 -4.52 -3.92 20.43
C THR A 172 -4.91 -3.16 19.16
N SER A 173 -5.98 -3.60 18.47
CA SER A 173 -6.54 -2.91 17.31
C SER A 173 -7.49 -1.78 17.71
N ALA A 174 -7.64 -0.78 16.84
CA ALA A 174 -8.61 0.31 17.05
C ALA A 174 -10.05 -0.20 17.07
N MET A 175 -10.37 -1.18 16.23
CA MET A 175 -11.73 -1.73 16.16
C MET A 175 -12.12 -2.40 17.47
N GLU A 176 -11.31 -3.31 17.98
CA GLU A 176 -11.62 -4.01 19.24
C GLU A 176 -11.48 -3.09 20.45
N GLU A 177 -10.52 -2.16 20.46
CA GLU A 177 -10.37 -1.20 21.55
C GLU A 177 -11.62 -0.31 21.74
N THR A 178 -12.33 -0.01 20.62
CA THR A 178 -13.52 0.86 20.64
C THR A 178 -14.85 0.11 20.73
N THR A 179 -14.91 -1.14 20.26
CA THR A 179 -16.15 -1.91 20.17
C THR A 179 -16.29 -2.98 21.25
N ASP A 180 -15.18 -3.52 21.74
CA ASP A 180 -15.19 -4.59 22.74
C ASP A 180 -14.81 -4.04 24.13
N SER A 181 -15.85 -3.74 24.95
CA SER A 181 -15.68 -3.34 26.34
C SER A 181 -15.14 -4.47 27.24
N LEU A 182 -15.07 -5.70 26.72
CA LEU A 182 -14.62 -6.91 27.40
C LEU A 182 -13.25 -7.38 26.90
N LEU A 183 -12.45 -6.50 26.25
CA LEU A 183 -11.06 -6.83 25.94
C LEU A 183 -10.36 -7.44 27.16
N HIS A 184 -10.14 -8.76 27.10
CA HIS A 184 -9.57 -9.53 28.21
C HIS A 184 -8.05 -9.34 28.35
N GLN A 185 -7.42 -8.54 27.49
CA GLN A 185 -6.00 -8.22 27.54
C GLN A 185 -5.77 -6.73 27.82
N PRO A 186 -4.65 -6.35 28.45
CA PRO A 186 -4.28 -4.96 28.57
C PRO A 186 -4.19 -4.29 27.18
N LYS A 187 -4.71 -3.06 27.08
CA LYS A 187 -4.58 -2.24 25.87
C LYS A 187 -3.11 -1.92 25.59
N GLY A 188 -2.78 -1.77 24.30
CA GLY A 188 -1.44 -1.38 23.86
C GLY A 188 -0.54 -2.56 23.53
N LEU A 189 0.78 -2.35 23.67
CA LEU A 189 1.81 -3.35 23.37
C LEU A 189 2.15 -4.21 24.61
N SER A 190 2.16 -5.53 24.41
CA SER A 190 2.79 -6.42 25.39
C SER A 190 4.31 -6.32 25.31
N GLU A 191 5.04 -6.95 26.25
CA GLU A 191 6.51 -7.03 26.18
C GLU A 191 7.01 -7.75 24.93
N PHE A 192 6.23 -8.70 24.39
CA PHE A 192 6.53 -9.29 23.09
C PHE A 192 6.34 -8.28 21.96
N GLY A 193 5.27 -7.49 21.97
CA GLY A 193 5.04 -6.41 21.00
C GLY A 193 6.20 -5.39 20.97
N LYS A 194 6.69 -4.98 22.13
CA LYS A 194 7.86 -4.09 22.22
C LYS A 194 9.13 -4.72 21.62
N ARG A 195 9.31 -6.06 21.75
CA ARG A 195 10.42 -6.75 21.07
C ARG A 195 10.24 -6.78 19.56
N ILE A 196 9.01 -6.94 19.08
CA ILE A 196 8.71 -6.88 17.64
C ILE A 196 9.06 -5.49 17.09
N ILE A 197 8.67 -4.39 17.76
CA ILE A 197 9.02 -3.03 17.33
C ILE A 197 10.53 -2.83 17.26
N ARG A 198 11.25 -3.25 18.31
CA ARG A 198 12.73 -3.17 18.30
C ARG A 198 13.33 -3.96 17.13
N ARG A 199 12.80 -5.16 16.87
CA ARG A 199 13.28 -5.98 15.75
C ARG A 199 13.00 -5.35 14.39
N MET A 200 11.82 -4.75 14.20
CA MET A 200 11.52 -4.00 12.98
C MET A 200 12.49 -2.84 12.78
N ASN A 201 12.82 -2.10 13.82
CA ASN A 201 13.80 -1.01 13.77
C ASN A 201 15.20 -1.52 13.40
N GLU A 202 15.67 -2.64 14.00
CA GLU A 202 16.95 -3.27 13.66
C GLU A 202 17.02 -3.70 12.18
N LEU A 203 15.92 -4.19 11.63
CA LEU A 203 15.80 -4.60 10.24
C LEU A 203 15.69 -3.39 9.27
N GLY A 204 15.39 -2.19 9.78
CA GLY A 204 14.99 -1.05 8.95
C GLY A 204 13.63 -1.26 8.29
N MET A 205 12.74 -1.99 8.95
CA MET A 205 11.37 -2.24 8.51
C MET A 205 10.45 -1.14 9.04
N ILE A 206 9.58 -0.60 8.19
CA ILE A 206 8.64 0.45 8.57
C ILE A 206 7.58 -0.14 9.50
N VAL A 207 7.37 0.51 10.65
CA VAL A 207 6.26 0.21 11.55
C VAL A 207 5.04 1.00 11.07
N ASP A 208 4.02 0.30 10.61
CA ASP A 208 2.77 0.92 10.17
C ASP A 208 1.74 0.89 11.32
N LEU A 209 1.21 2.06 11.64
CA LEU A 209 0.26 2.29 12.73
C LEU A 209 -1.20 2.36 12.26
N SER A 210 -1.48 2.02 11.00
CA SER A 210 -2.85 1.84 10.53
C SER A 210 -3.52 0.75 11.36
N HIS A 211 -4.82 0.88 11.62
CA HIS A 211 -5.64 -0.07 12.40
C HIS A 211 -5.29 -0.26 13.88
N VAL A 212 -4.21 0.33 14.40
CA VAL A 212 -3.85 0.15 15.82
C VAL A 212 -4.75 0.95 16.75
N GLY A 213 -4.99 0.42 17.95
CA GLY A 213 -5.66 1.15 19.03
C GLY A 213 -4.82 2.33 19.54
N GLU A 214 -5.49 3.28 20.19
CA GLU A 214 -4.84 4.51 20.68
C GLU A 214 -3.66 4.20 21.61
N GLN A 215 -3.83 3.24 22.54
CA GLN A 215 -2.76 2.88 23.45
C GLN A 215 -1.58 2.22 22.71
N THR A 216 -1.86 1.35 21.73
CA THR A 216 -0.80 0.75 20.90
C THR A 216 -0.02 1.84 20.15
N PHE A 217 -0.72 2.86 19.61
CA PHE A 217 -0.06 4.00 18.95
C PHE A 217 0.94 4.70 19.86
N TRP A 218 0.51 5.04 21.09
CA TRP A 218 1.39 5.73 22.04
C TRP A 218 2.53 4.85 22.57
N ASP A 219 2.30 3.54 22.70
CA ASP A 219 3.34 2.60 23.16
C ASP A 219 4.46 2.39 22.12
N VAL A 220 4.19 2.66 20.84
CA VAL A 220 5.18 2.56 19.75
C VAL A 220 6.08 3.79 19.72
N LEU A 221 5.58 4.98 20.05
CA LEU A 221 6.32 6.25 20.00
C LEU A 221 7.25 6.41 21.22
#